data_d225a30b2b5aa2de5f59827a400574ac
#
_entry.id   d225a30b2b5aa2de5f59827a400574ac
#
_cell.length_a   1.000
_cell.length_b   1.000
_cell.length_c   1.000
_cell.angle_alpha   90.00
_cell.angle_beta   90.00
_cell.angle_gamma   90.00
#
_symmetry.space_group_name_H-M   'P 1'
#
loop_
_entity.id
_entity.type
_entity.pdbx_description
1 polymer ?
#
loop_
_entity_poly.entity_id
_entity_poly.type
_entity_poly.pdbx_seq_one_letter_code
_entity_poly.pdbx_strand_id
1 'polypeptide(L)'
;MTFKKAGANPNNVVYIPYDAGGKALAGLLSGETQILSTGLGEVMGARDQVRIIGITAPNRVGDAPEVPTLKEQGFDVQFVNWRGFFAPKSMSSGDVKKIAKMLGDVQKTPEWETVRKRNAWVNIYNPGSKFDKFLKKQTKEMTNLMKELGVI
;
A
#
# COMPACT_ATOMS: atom_id res chain seq x y z
N MET A 1 -8.64 -10.88 1.20
CA MET A 1 -9.41 -10.17 0.16
C MET A 1 -9.11 -10.69 -1.23
N THR A 2 -7.87 -10.66 -1.73
CA THR A 2 -7.48 -11.06 -3.10
C THR A 2 -7.92 -12.50 -3.44
N PHE A 3 -7.60 -13.48 -2.61
CA PHE A 3 -7.96 -14.89 -2.85
C PHE A 3 -9.49 -15.10 -2.92
N LYS A 4 -10.26 -14.43 -2.03
CA LYS A 4 -11.74 -14.50 -2.07
C LYS A 4 -12.30 -13.94 -3.39
N LYS A 5 -11.76 -12.82 -3.87
CA LYS A 5 -12.16 -12.22 -5.15
C LYS A 5 -11.72 -13.06 -6.36
N ALA A 6 -10.66 -13.84 -6.22
CA ALA A 6 -10.20 -14.80 -7.22
C ALA A 6 -10.98 -16.14 -7.17
N GLY A 7 -12.02 -16.25 -6.34
CA GLY A 7 -12.84 -17.47 -6.23
C GLY A 7 -12.25 -18.57 -5.36
N ALA A 8 -11.10 -18.34 -4.71
CA ALA A 8 -10.51 -19.31 -3.81
C ALA A 8 -11.19 -19.25 -2.43
N ASN A 9 -11.27 -20.40 -1.75
CA ASN A 9 -11.71 -20.46 -0.36
C ASN A 9 -10.61 -19.87 0.56
N PRO A 10 -10.86 -18.75 1.27
CA PRO A 10 -9.87 -18.13 2.15
C PRO A 10 -9.34 -19.07 3.25
N ASN A 11 -10.15 -20.04 3.68
CA ASN A 11 -9.78 -21.01 4.73
C ASN A 11 -8.65 -21.98 4.27
N ASN A 12 -8.41 -22.08 2.97
CA ASN A 12 -7.33 -22.88 2.42
C ASN A 12 -6.03 -22.08 2.25
N VAL A 13 -6.02 -20.81 2.67
CA VAL A 13 -4.86 -19.91 2.57
C VAL A 13 -4.28 -19.72 3.95
N VAL A 14 -3.07 -20.20 4.15
CA VAL A 14 -2.31 -19.96 5.39
C VAL A 14 -1.64 -18.60 5.30
N TYR A 15 -1.97 -17.70 6.22
CA TYR A 15 -1.34 -16.39 6.32
C TYR A 15 -0.21 -16.42 7.34
N ILE A 16 1.01 -16.12 6.89
CA ILE A 16 2.19 -16.01 7.74
C ILE A 16 2.57 -14.52 7.85
N PRO A 17 2.41 -13.88 9.01
CA PRO A 17 2.81 -12.49 9.21
C PRO A 17 4.32 -12.37 9.40
N TYR A 18 4.92 -11.33 8.80
CA TYR A 18 6.31 -10.96 9.00
C TYR A 18 6.41 -9.52 9.48
N ASP A 19 7.36 -9.23 10.36
CA ASP A 19 7.57 -7.89 10.93
C ASP A 19 8.07 -6.84 9.91
N ALA A 20 8.67 -7.30 8.79
CA ALA A 20 9.24 -6.42 7.77
C ALA A 20 9.22 -7.08 6.38
N GLY A 21 9.12 -6.24 5.33
CA GLY A 21 9.08 -6.69 3.94
C GLY A 21 10.28 -7.51 3.52
N GLY A 22 11.49 -7.17 3.98
CA GLY A 22 12.70 -7.95 3.71
C GLY A 22 12.66 -9.37 4.28
N LYS A 23 12.11 -9.56 5.49
CA LYS A 23 11.91 -10.90 6.07
C LYS A 23 10.86 -11.70 5.27
N ALA A 24 9.78 -11.05 4.86
CA ALA A 24 8.75 -11.68 4.04
C ALA A 24 9.28 -12.09 2.66
N LEU A 25 10.15 -11.27 2.05
CA LEU A 25 10.83 -11.61 0.80
C LEU A 25 11.77 -12.81 0.98
N ALA A 26 12.54 -12.86 2.07
CA ALA A 26 13.37 -14.02 2.39
C ALA A 26 12.54 -15.29 2.56
N GLY A 27 11.38 -15.24 3.20
CA GLY A 27 10.45 -16.37 3.31
C GLY A 27 9.93 -16.85 1.95
N LEU A 28 9.68 -15.95 0.99
CA LEU A 28 9.34 -16.33 -0.38
C LEU A 28 10.53 -17.00 -1.08
N LEU A 29 11.72 -16.42 -1.02
CA LEU A 29 12.91 -16.91 -1.72
C LEU A 29 13.42 -18.25 -1.16
N SER A 30 13.20 -18.51 0.14
CA SER A 30 13.52 -19.81 0.77
C SER A 30 12.49 -20.89 0.51
N GLY A 31 11.32 -20.56 -0.08
CA GLY A 31 10.23 -21.51 -0.30
C GLY A 31 9.33 -21.72 0.93
N GLU A 32 9.55 -21.02 2.02
CA GLU A 32 8.66 -21.05 3.21
C GLU A 32 7.24 -20.60 2.85
N THR A 33 7.13 -19.59 1.97
CA THR A 33 5.85 -19.13 1.42
C THR A 33 5.83 -19.22 -0.09
N GLN A 34 4.66 -19.46 -0.70
CA GLN A 34 4.49 -19.54 -2.14
C GLN A 34 4.11 -18.20 -2.77
N ILE A 35 3.55 -17.28 -1.97
CA ILE A 35 3.07 -15.98 -2.43
C ILE A 35 3.46 -14.92 -1.39
N LEU A 36 3.95 -13.78 -1.88
CA LEU A 36 4.25 -12.62 -1.08
C LEU A 36 3.27 -11.48 -1.40
N SER A 37 2.65 -10.89 -0.38
CA SER A 37 1.87 -9.65 -0.49
C SER A 37 2.59 -8.55 0.29
N THR A 38 3.18 -7.60 -0.43
CA THR A 38 3.99 -6.52 0.16
C THR A 38 3.95 -5.25 -0.67
N GLY A 39 4.65 -4.20 -0.26
CA GLY A 39 4.83 -3.00 -1.06
C GLY A 39 5.77 -3.25 -2.25
N LEU A 40 5.48 -2.65 -3.40
CA LEU A 40 6.27 -2.83 -4.62
C LEU A 40 7.78 -2.55 -4.39
N GLY A 41 8.12 -1.50 -3.64
CA GLY A 41 9.51 -1.14 -3.33
C GLY A 41 10.32 -2.24 -2.63
N GLU A 42 9.65 -3.12 -1.88
CA GLU A 42 10.32 -4.21 -1.14
C GLU A 42 10.87 -5.30 -2.07
N VAL A 43 10.33 -5.43 -3.28
CA VAL A 43 10.72 -6.46 -4.24
C VAL A 43 11.50 -5.90 -5.43
N MET A 44 11.61 -4.57 -5.55
CA MET A 44 12.29 -3.95 -6.71
C MET A 44 13.77 -4.34 -6.82
N GLY A 45 14.45 -4.55 -5.69
CA GLY A 45 15.85 -4.99 -5.66
C GLY A 45 16.06 -6.50 -5.94
N ALA A 46 14.97 -7.27 -6.05
CA ALA A 46 15.03 -8.72 -6.29
C ALA A 46 14.15 -9.14 -7.49
N ARG A 47 13.94 -8.24 -8.46
CA ARG A 47 13.03 -8.47 -9.60
C ARG A 47 13.47 -9.65 -10.50
N ASP A 48 14.74 -9.95 -10.54
CA ASP A 48 15.34 -11.10 -11.23
C ASP A 48 15.05 -12.43 -10.53
N GLN A 49 14.71 -12.39 -9.23
CA GLN A 49 14.46 -13.59 -8.40
C GLN A 49 12.98 -13.83 -8.14
N VAL A 50 12.12 -12.83 -8.41
CA VAL A 50 10.68 -12.92 -8.13
C VAL A 50 9.84 -12.56 -9.35
N ARG A 51 8.69 -13.21 -9.47
CA ARG A 51 7.68 -12.87 -10.47
C ARG A 51 6.60 -12.00 -9.83
N ILE A 52 6.51 -10.73 -10.21
CA ILE A 52 5.42 -9.85 -9.78
C ILE A 52 4.19 -10.16 -10.62
N ILE A 53 3.15 -10.71 -9.99
CA ILE A 53 1.94 -11.19 -10.70
C ILE A 53 0.86 -10.12 -10.84
N GLY A 54 0.90 -9.07 -10.04
CA GLY A 54 -0.07 -7.98 -10.13
C GLY A 54 0.05 -6.95 -9.04
N ILE A 55 -0.53 -5.78 -9.26
CA ILE A 55 -0.54 -4.64 -8.34
C ILE A 55 -1.99 -4.35 -7.94
N THR A 56 -2.22 -4.08 -6.66
CA THR A 56 -3.54 -3.72 -6.11
C THR A 56 -3.89 -2.22 -6.27
N ALA A 57 -3.01 -1.42 -6.87
CA ALA A 57 -3.28 -0.02 -7.17
C ALA A 57 -4.38 0.12 -8.25
N PRO A 58 -5.11 1.26 -8.31
CA PRO A 58 -6.14 1.48 -9.33
C PRO A 58 -5.58 1.57 -10.75
N ASN A 59 -4.32 1.97 -10.91
CA ASN A 59 -3.60 2.08 -12.17
C ASN A 59 -2.22 1.46 -12.03
N ARG A 60 -1.58 1.13 -13.17
CA ARG A 60 -0.19 0.67 -13.17
C ARG A 60 0.73 1.73 -12.56
N VAL A 61 1.78 1.28 -11.88
CA VAL A 61 2.76 2.16 -11.24
C VAL A 61 3.89 2.45 -12.23
N GLY A 62 4.25 3.74 -12.36
CA GLY A 62 5.25 4.19 -13.34
C GLY A 62 6.64 3.55 -13.21
N ASP A 63 7.00 3.08 -12.01
CA ASP A 63 8.26 2.39 -11.72
C ASP A 63 8.23 0.88 -12.11
N ALA A 64 7.05 0.35 -12.47
CA ALA A 64 6.84 -1.02 -12.97
C ALA A 64 5.66 -1.04 -13.97
N PRO A 65 5.76 -0.34 -15.10
CA PRO A 65 4.66 -0.17 -16.04
C PRO A 65 4.24 -1.46 -16.75
N GLU A 66 5.11 -2.44 -16.80
CA GLU A 66 4.85 -3.77 -17.36
C GLU A 66 3.99 -4.65 -16.46
N VAL A 67 3.90 -4.35 -15.15
CA VAL A 67 3.12 -5.15 -14.20
C VAL A 67 1.65 -4.73 -14.25
N PRO A 68 0.73 -5.65 -14.61
CA PRO A 68 -0.69 -5.32 -14.67
C PRO A 68 -1.28 -5.13 -13.27
N THR A 69 -2.34 -4.32 -13.17
CA THR A 69 -3.15 -4.28 -11.95
C THR A 69 -4.02 -5.55 -11.85
N LEU A 70 -4.45 -5.90 -10.64
CA LEU A 70 -5.41 -6.99 -10.45
C LEU A 70 -6.74 -6.69 -11.17
N LYS A 71 -7.13 -5.42 -11.23
CA LYS A 71 -8.34 -4.98 -11.95
C LYS A 71 -8.24 -5.25 -13.45
N GLU A 72 -7.09 -4.97 -14.10
CA GLU A 72 -6.87 -5.29 -15.52
C GLU A 72 -6.94 -6.79 -15.79
N GLN A 73 -6.64 -7.61 -14.79
CA GLN A 73 -6.71 -9.07 -14.85
C GLN A 73 -8.11 -9.63 -14.50
N GLY A 74 -9.12 -8.77 -14.34
CA GLY A 74 -10.51 -9.17 -14.05
C GLY A 74 -10.83 -9.31 -12.56
N PHE A 75 -9.88 -9.03 -11.66
CA PHE A 75 -10.10 -9.10 -10.22
C PHE A 75 -10.35 -7.69 -9.66
N ASP A 76 -11.58 -7.39 -9.24
CA ASP A 76 -11.93 -6.10 -8.62
C ASP A 76 -11.38 -6.02 -7.17
N VAL A 77 -10.07 -5.90 -7.10
CA VAL A 77 -9.31 -5.72 -5.85
C VAL A 77 -8.50 -4.45 -5.97
N GLN A 78 -8.81 -3.49 -5.11
CA GLN A 78 -8.03 -2.26 -4.97
C GLN A 78 -7.66 -2.08 -3.50
N PHE A 79 -6.38 -1.97 -3.24
CA PHE A 79 -5.84 -1.69 -1.92
C PHE A 79 -4.54 -0.90 -2.06
N VAL A 80 -4.39 0.12 -1.23
CA VAL A 80 -3.17 0.94 -1.20
C VAL A 80 -2.60 0.96 0.22
N ASN A 81 -1.32 0.67 0.33
CA ASN A 81 -0.59 0.84 1.58
C ASN A 81 -0.14 2.30 1.68
N TRP A 82 -1.01 3.15 2.23
CA TRP A 82 -0.76 4.57 2.36
C TRP A 82 0.10 4.92 3.59
N ARG A 83 0.75 6.08 3.54
CA ARG A 83 1.47 6.69 4.65
C ARG A 83 0.93 8.08 4.89
N GLY A 84 0.87 8.50 6.15
CA GLY A 84 0.37 9.82 6.52
C GLY A 84 1.02 10.34 7.79
N PHE A 85 0.95 11.65 7.97
CA PHE A 85 1.42 12.35 9.17
C PHE A 85 0.23 12.75 10.02
N PHE A 86 0.36 12.59 11.32
CA PHE A 86 -0.62 12.98 12.32
C PHE A 86 0.00 13.98 13.28
N ALA A 87 -0.79 14.94 13.72
CA ALA A 87 -0.41 15.90 14.73
C ALA A 87 -1.14 15.62 16.05
N PRO A 88 -0.58 16.00 17.20
CA PRO A 88 -1.30 15.95 18.47
C PRO A 88 -2.60 16.75 18.40
N LYS A 89 -3.66 16.25 19.06
CA LYS A 89 -4.98 16.92 19.09
C LYS A 89 -4.90 18.34 19.64
N SER A 90 -3.94 18.61 20.53
CA SER A 90 -3.68 19.93 21.16
C SER A 90 -2.97 20.93 20.25
N MET A 91 -2.47 20.50 19.08
CA MET A 91 -1.77 21.41 18.16
C MET A 91 -2.72 22.46 17.59
N SER A 92 -2.28 23.71 17.52
CA SER A 92 -3.09 24.79 16.97
C SER A 92 -3.39 24.56 15.48
N SER A 93 -4.58 24.97 15.03
CA SER A 93 -4.95 24.87 13.61
C SER A 93 -4.01 25.67 12.70
N GLY A 94 -3.39 26.73 13.21
CA GLY A 94 -2.38 27.52 12.51
C GLY A 94 -1.11 26.72 12.25
N ASP A 95 -0.62 25.99 13.24
CA ASP A 95 0.59 25.18 13.11
C ASP A 95 0.34 23.93 12.25
N VAL A 96 -0.82 23.30 12.37
CA VAL A 96 -1.24 22.21 11.46
C VAL A 96 -1.19 22.66 10.01
N LYS A 97 -1.73 23.88 9.71
CA LYS A 97 -1.67 24.44 8.34
C LYS A 97 -0.24 24.70 7.87
N LYS A 98 0.62 25.23 8.75
CA LYS A 98 2.04 25.49 8.42
C LYS A 98 2.76 24.19 8.09
N ILE A 99 2.61 23.14 8.92
CA ILE A 99 3.21 21.82 8.69
C ILE A 99 2.67 21.19 7.40
N ALA A 100 1.36 21.23 7.19
CA ALA A 100 0.76 20.72 5.96
C ALA A 100 1.34 21.43 4.72
N LYS A 101 1.47 22.77 4.77
CA LYS A 101 2.12 23.50 3.67
C LYS A 101 3.57 23.08 3.46
N MET A 102 4.36 22.96 4.53
CA MET A 102 5.75 22.52 4.47
C MET A 102 5.85 21.12 3.80
N LEU A 103 5.02 20.16 4.21
CA LEU A 103 4.97 18.83 3.59
C LEU A 103 4.56 18.90 2.11
N GLY A 104 3.64 19.81 1.78
CA GLY A 104 3.23 20.08 0.40
C GLY A 104 4.34 20.70 -0.46
N ASP A 105 5.26 21.46 0.15
CA ASP A 105 6.42 22.01 -0.55
C ASP A 105 7.52 20.94 -0.70
N VAL A 106 7.80 20.17 0.35
CA VAL A 106 8.77 19.05 0.33
C VAL A 106 8.45 18.05 -0.79
N GLN A 107 7.19 17.65 -0.95
CA GLN A 107 6.81 16.66 -1.96
C GLN A 107 7.01 17.12 -3.43
N LYS A 108 7.37 18.38 -3.65
CA LYS A 108 7.69 18.93 -4.98
C LYS A 108 9.19 19.02 -5.24
N THR A 109 10.02 18.69 -4.26
CA THR A 109 11.48 18.80 -4.38
C THR A 109 12.09 17.62 -5.16
N PRO A 110 13.24 17.81 -5.84
CA PRO A 110 13.97 16.74 -6.49
C PRO A 110 14.42 15.64 -5.51
N GLU A 111 14.77 16.02 -4.27
CA GLU A 111 15.17 15.09 -3.22
C GLU A 111 14.03 14.14 -2.86
N TRP A 112 12.81 14.68 -2.69
CA TRP A 112 11.62 13.85 -2.48
C TRP A 112 11.38 12.90 -3.64
N GLU A 113 11.49 13.39 -4.87
CA GLU A 113 11.29 12.56 -6.06
C GLU A 113 12.31 11.40 -6.12
N THR A 114 13.55 11.65 -5.71
CA THR A 114 14.59 10.62 -5.60
C THR A 114 14.19 9.55 -4.57
N VAL A 115 13.76 9.96 -3.37
CA VAL A 115 13.30 9.04 -2.32
C VAL A 115 12.04 8.28 -2.74
N ARG A 116 11.09 8.97 -3.37
CA ARG A 116 9.86 8.38 -3.88
C ARG A 116 10.13 7.25 -4.88
N LYS A 117 10.95 7.52 -5.89
CA LYS A 117 11.34 6.52 -6.92
C LYS A 117 12.06 5.33 -6.31
N ARG A 118 13.03 5.59 -5.43
CA ARG A 118 13.76 4.51 -4.73
C ARG A 118 12.84 3.53 -4.01
N ASN A 119 11.71 4.01 -3.49
CA ASN A 119 10.75 3.21 -2.75
C ASN A 119 9.54 2.77 -3.59
N ALA A 120 9.50 3.08 -4.88
CA ALA A 120 8.35 2.86 -5.77
C ALA A 120 7.03 3.40 -5.17
N TRP A 121 7.07 4.57 -4.54
CA TRP A 121 5.89 5.21 -3.97
C TRP A 121 5.16 6.06 -5.01
N VAL A 122 3.84 6.03 -4.96
CA VAL A 122 3.00 6.98 -5.71
C VAL A 122 2.81 8.25 -4.87
N ASN A 123 3.04 9.41 -5.49
CA ASN A 123 2.89 10.68 -4.80
C ASN A 123 1.41 11.06 -4.69
N ILE A 124 0.89 11.07 -3.46
CA ILE A 124 -0.48 11.47 -3.14
C ILE A 124 -0.44 12.49 -2.01
N TYR A 125 -0.92 13.70 -2.28
CA TYR A 125 -0.98 14.77 -1.29
C TYR A 125 -2.43 15.12 -0.95
N ASN A 126 -2.89 14.65 0.20
CA ASN A 126 -4.25 14.84 0.70
C ASN A 126 -4.25 15.53 2.08
N PRO A 127 -3.97 16.83 2.19
CA PRO A 127 -3.91 17.51 3.49
C PRO A 127 -5.30 17.84 4.06
N GLY A 128 -5.36 17.93 5.39
CA GLY A 128 -6.52 18.43 6.15
C GLY A 128 -7.79 17.64 5.86
N SER A 129 -8.88 18.34 5.50
CA SER A 129 -10.19 17.71 5.30
C SER A 129 -10.23 16.64 4.22
N LYS A 130 -9.31 16.67 3.24
CA LYS A 130 -9.18 15.60 2.24
C LYS A 130 -8.67 14.32 2.90
N PHE A 131 -7.71 14.44 3.81
CA PHE A 131 -7.18 13.31 4.57
C PHE A 131 -8.24 12.75 5.54
N ASP A 132 -9.00 13.61 6.23
CA ASP A 132 -10.09 13.18 7.10
C ASP A 132 -11.16 12.37 6.35
N LYS A 133 -11.56 12.83 5.17
CA LYS A 133 -12.51 12.10 4.31
C LYS A 133 -11.95 10.76 3.87
N PHE A 134 -10.68 10.73 3.49
CA PHE A 134 -9.98 9.50 3.12
C PHE A 134 -9.94 8.50 4.28
N LEU A 135 -9.56 8.95 5.49
CA LEU A 135 -9.52 8.10 6.69
C LEU A 135 -10.89 7.51 7.03
N LYS A 136 -11.95 8.32 7.02
CA LYS A 136 -13.32 7.86 7.26
C LYS A 136 -13.72 6.77 6.27
N LYS A 137 -13.42 6.96 4.98
CA LYS A 137 -13.68 5.96 3.93
C LYS A 137 -12.89 4.68 4.18
N GLN A 138 -11.58 4.79 4.42
CA GLN A 138 -10.70 3.64 4.68
C GLN A 138 -11.13 2.85 5.92
N THR A 139 -11.49 3.54 7.01
CA THR A 139 -11.99 2.89 8.23
C THR A 139 -13.24 2.07 7.95
N LYS A 140 -14.20 2.65 7.21
CA LYS A 140 -15.43 1.94 6.85
C LYS A 140 -15.16 0.70 5.98
N GLU A 141 -14.33 0.85 4.95
CA GLU A 141 -13.98 -0.24 4.04
C GLU A 141 -13.27 -1.38 4.78
N MET A 142 -12.32 -1.02 5.64
CA MET A 142 -11.55 -1.99 6.42
C MET A 142 -12.43 -2.72 7.43
N THR A 143 -13.30 -1.99 8.15
CA THR A 143 -14.27 -2.58 9.09
C THR A 143 -15.19 -3.58 8.38
N ASN A 144 -15.71 -3.23 7.21
CA ASN A 144 -16.56 -4.12 6.44
C ASN A 144 -15.80 -5.39 5.99
N LEU A 145 -14.57 -5.21 5.51
CA LEU A 145 -13.72 -6.33 5.11
C LEU A 145 -13.42 -7.27 6.29
N MET A 146 -13.09 -6.72 7.46
CA MET A 146 -12.82 -7.52 8.67
C MET A 146 -14.06 -8.32 9.11
N LYS A 147 -15.25 -7.73 9.03
CA LYS A 147 -16.52 -8.42 9.26
C LYS A 147 -16.76 -9.56 8.26
N GLU A 148 -16.54 -9.29 6.96
CA GLU A 148 -16.68 -10.31 5.91
C GLU A 148 -15.73 -11.50 6.10
N LEU A 149 -14.55 -11.26 6.68
CA LEU A 149 -13.53 -12.26 6.94
C LEU A 149 -13.69 -12.94 8.30
N GLY A 150 -14.68 -12.53 9.12
CA GLY A 150 -14.91 -13.08 10.46
C GLY A 150 -13.82 -12.73 11.47
N VAL A 151 -13.12 -11.61 11.27
CA VAL A 151 -12.05 -11.14 12.18
C VAL A 151 -12.65 -10.32 13.32
N ILE A 152 -13.74 -9.61 13.08
CA ILE A 152 -14.54 -8.84 14.07
C ILE A 152 -16.02 -9.05 13.84
#